data_222f68e44a2378f19bd75e772610c443
#
_entry.id   222f68e44a2378f19bd75e772610c443
#
_cell.length_a   1.000
_cell.length_b   1.000
_cell.length_c   1.000
_cell.angle_alpha   90.00
_cell.angle_beta   90.00
_cell.angle_gamma   90.00
#
_symmetry.space_group_name_H-M   'P 1'
#
loop_
_entity.id
_entity.type
_entity.pdbx_description
1 polymer ?
#
loop_
_entity_poly.entity_id
_entity_poly.type
_entity_poly.pdbx_seq_one_letter_code
_entity_poly.pdbx_strand_id
1 'polypeptide(L)'
;TTCARQPSDLAYPGGVKALSRIFRFTSELWPLYLVIVVSALLTTAMTLVIPFLIGSATDTATAAVAGTLTRDEAMHDIIMTAVWIFVAFMASALIQNIGGYFGDVMGNRLRAMLSVRYYDKLLNLPQRWYDEELTGTIVSRLNRSIAEIGTFAKIASNAFISMIITAIAVLAISAWYWWPLALILFIMFPLYLWLTSLTSVKWQRLEGEKNEQIDIASGRFAEVVGQIRVVKSFVREKSELASFTKRFNSTDAITKEQSVHWHKMDVYRLAALNLAFAVLYLIIFIRTVQGDFSVGDMVILIQLMNLVRNPIENMSWVVDTSQRAVAGSKDYFAVMDTKVEVWPTLADGRSFPEAVEGAPRIVFDHVNFAYEENHDVLHDMSFHVDSGEKVALVGESGGGKSTIVNLILGLYRTRTGEVRLRGHNVNDLP
;
A
#
# COMPACT_ATOMS: atom_id res chain seq x y z
N THR A 1 -14.67 -3.03 -26.64
CA THR A 1 -13.92 -1.77 -26.84
C THR A 1 -13.34 -1.35 -25.49
N THR A 2 -12.15 -1.86 -25.20
CA THR A 2 -11.33 -1.56 -24.01
C THR A 2 -10.85 -0.13 -24.10
N CYS A 3 -11.34 0.71 -23.21
CA CYS A 3 -10.84 2.07 -23.01
C CYS A 3 -9.48 1.98 -22.31
N ALA A 4 -8.40 2.03 -23.08
CA ALA A 4 -7.03 2.15 -22.59
C ALA A 4 -6.89 3.55 -21.95
N ARG A 5 -6.82 3.63 -20.62
CA ARG A 5 -6.45 4.86 -19.91
C ARG A 5 -5.01 5.23 -20.26
N GLN A 6 -4.84 6.42 -20.78
CA GLN A 6 -3.53 6.99 -21.10
C GLN A 6 -2.64 7.19 -19.86
N PRO A 7 -1.33 7.02 -19.98
CA PRO A 7 -0.37 7.16 -18.86
C PRO A 7 -0.10 8.60 -18.39
N SER A 8 -0.83 9.60 -18.89
CA SER A 8 -0.50 11.01 -18.67
C SER A 8 -1.02 11.63 -17.36
N ASP A 9 -1.78 10.90 -16.53
CA ASP A 9 -2.35 11.44 -15.28
C ASP A 9 -1.49 11.16 -14.03
N LEU A 10 -0.22 10.90 -14.20
CA LEU A 10 0.73 10.63 -13.10
C LEU A 10 1.34 11.88 -12.45
N ALA A 11 0.79 13.06 -12.69
CA ALA A 11 1.16 14.27 -11.96
C ALA A 11 0.36 14.35 -10.63
N TYR A 12 1.04 14.23 -9.55
CA TYR A 12 0.71 13.92 -8.16
C TYR A 12 0.02 14.98 -7.27
N PRO A 13 -1.21 15.46 -7.50
CA PRO A 13 -1.96 16.09 -6.41
C PRO A 13 -2.77 15.08 -5.56
N GLY A 14 -2.96 13.84 -6.04
CA GLY A 14 -3.83 12.86 -5.40
C GLY A 14 -3.18 11.91 -4.38
N GLY A 15 -1.86 11.70 -4.46
CA GLY A 15 -1.16 10.69 -3.65
C GLY A 15 -1.16 11.00 -2.16
N VAL A 16 -0.82 12.23 -1.78
CA VAL A 16 -0.82 12.66 -0.38
C VAL A 16 -2.23 12.63 0.22
N LYS A 17 -3.25 13.00 -0.57
CA LYS A 17 -4.66 12.93 -0.15
C LYS A 17 -5.12 11.48 0.09
N ALA A 18 -4.68 10.54 -0.77
CA ALA A 18 -5.02 9.12 -0.61
C ALA A 18 -4.38 8.54 0.66
N LEU A 19 -3.10 8.79 0.90
CA LEU A 19 -2.41 8.35 2.12
C LEU A 19 -3.00 9.02 3.38
N SER A 20 -3.27 10.33 3.35
CA SER A 20 -3.88 11.02 4.49
C SER A 20 -5.28 10.47 4.80
N ARG A 21 -6.02 10.02 3.79
CA ARG A 21 -7.31 9.35 3.97
C ARG A 21 -7.17 8.02 4.69
N ILE A 22 -6.12 7.22 4.36
CA ILE A 22 -5.83 5.98 5.10
C ILE A 22 -5.57 6.28 6.57
N PHE A 23 -4.69 7.24 6.88
CA PHE A 23 -4.38 7.60 8.27
C PHE A 23 -5.61 8.10 9.04
N ARG A 24 -6.46 8.89 8.40
CA ARG A 24 -7.73 9.33 9.01
C ARG A 24 -8.69 8.16 9.23
N PHE A 25 -8.77 7.26 8.27
CA PHE A 25 -9.64 6.09 8.34
C PHE A 25 -9.20 5.08 9.42
N THR A 26 -7.92 5.12 9.79
CA THR A 26 -7.30 4.24 10.81
C THR A 26 -6.85 5.02 12.04
N SER A 27 -7.48 6.15 12.32
CA SER A 27 -7.15 7.02 13.46
C SER A 27 -7.22 6.34 14.82
N GLU A 28 -7.96 5.24 14.96
CA GLU A 28 -8.01 4.41 16.17
C GLU A 28 -6.64 3.82 16.57
N LEU A 29 -5.70 3.74 15.62
CA LEU A 29 -4.34 3.24 15.84
C LEU A 29 -3.35 4.32 16.32
N TRP A 30 -3.84 5.55 16.64
CA TRP A 30 -2.98 6.68 17.02
C TRP A 30 -1.99 6.38 18.16
N PRO A 31 -2.29 5.55 19.19
CA PRO A 31 -1.31 5.27 20.23
C PRO A 31 -0.10 4.50 19.70
N LEU A 32 -0.33 3.59 18.72
CA LEU A 32 0.76 2.85 18.07
C LEU A 32 1.61 3.77 17.19
N TYR A 33 0.97 4.68 16.43
CA TYR A 33 1.70 5.70 15.66
C TYR A 33 2.58 6.57 16.55
N LEU A 34 2.07 6.99 17.73
CA LEU A 34 2.84 7.78 18.68
C LEU A 34 4.09 7.03 19.17
N VAL A 35 3.93 5.78 19.60
CA VAL A 35 5.06 4.95 20.07
C VAL A 35 6.11 4.78 18.97
N ILE A 36 5.68 4.53 17.73
CA ILE A 36 6.58 4.38 16.59
C ILE A 36 7.38 5.67 16.33
N VAL A 37 6.72 6.82 16.31
CA VAL A 37 7.37 8.12 16.08
C VAL A 37 8.35 8.45 17.22
N VAL A 38 7.94 8.22 18.46
CA VAL A 38 8.82 8.45 19.64
C VAL A 38 10.04 7.50 19.58
N SER A 39 9.82 6.22 19.27
CA SER A 39 10.93 5.26 19.11
C SER A 39 11.87 5.68 17.97
N ALA A 40 11.36 6.14 16.84
CA ALA A 40 12.16 6.63 15.72
C ALA A 40 13.00 7.88 16.10
N LEU A 41 12.40 8.83 16.82
CA LEU A 41 13.10 10.02 17.35
C LEU A 41 14.22 9.63 18.31
N LEU A 42 13.93 8.76 19.27
CA LEU A 42 14.93 8.32 20.25
C LEU A 42 16.05 7.49 19.59
N THR A 43 15.72 6.59 18.66
CA THR A 43 16.71 5.82 17.89
C THR A 43 17.61 6.76 17.10
N THR A 44 17.03 7.75 16.41
CA THR A 44 17.81 8.74 15.65
C THR A 44 18.70 9.57 16.56
N ALA A 45 18.19 10.02 17.71
CA ALA A 45 18.99 10.77 18.69
C ALA A 45 20.19 9.94 19.19
N MET A 46 19.98 8.66 19.56
CA MET A 46 21.07 7.78 19.97
C MET A 46 22.08 7.55 18.85
N THR A 47 21.60 7.36 17.61
CA THR A 47 22.49 7.18 16.45
C THR A 47 23.30 8.44 16.14
N LEU A 48 22.73 9.63 16.32
CA LEU A 48 23.42 10.91 16.09
C LEU A 48 24.43 11.26 17.19
N VAL A 49 24.30 10.75 18.40
CA VAL A 49 25.30 10.95 19.49
C VAL A 49 26.62 10.27 19.13
N ILE A 50 26.60 9.14 18.40
CA ILE A 50 27.81 8.36 18.09
C ILE A 50 28.87 9.16 17.31
N PRO A 51 28.55 9.87 16.20
CA PRO A 51 29.48 10.76 15.52
C PRO A 51 30.17 11.75 16.44
N PHE A 52 29.44 12.36 17.37
CA PHE A 52 29.99 13.34 18.31
C PHE A 52 30.95 12.70 19.31
N LEU A 53 30.59 11.52 19.83
CA LEU A 53 31.48 10.78 20.73
C LEU A 53 32.79 10.37 20.03
N ILE A 54 32.70 9.89 18.79
CA ILE A 54 33.88 9.50 18.00
C ILE A 54 34.72 10.74 17.66
N GLY A 55 34.11 11.85 17.32
CA GLY A 55 34.81 13.13 17.08
C GLY A 55 35.54 13.62 18.32
N SER A 56 34.87 13.63 19.47
CA SER A 56 35.49 13.99 20.75
C SER A 56 36.66 13.08 21.10
N ALA A 57 36.55 11.75 20.96
CA ALA A 57 37.63 10.82 21.16
C ALA A 57 38.82 11.09 20.20
N THR A 58 38.50 11.49 18.95
CA THR A 58 39.56 11.85 17.97
C THR A 58 40.29 13.09 18.36
N ASP A 59 39.61 14.14 18.83
CA ASP A 59 40.25 15.37 19.31
C ASP A 59 41.08 15.11 20.57
N THR A 60 40.60 14.31 21.52
CA THR A 60 41.37 13.88 22.71
C THR A 60 42.62 13.12 22.29
N ALA A 61 42.53 12.19 21.33
CA ALA A 61 43.66 11.43 20.83
C ALA A 61 44.71 12.35 20.14
N THR A 62 44.26 13.29 19.31
CA THR A 62 45.14 14.24 18.62
C THR A 62 45.81 15.19 19.60
N ALA A 63 45.14 15.66 20.63
CA ALA A 63 45.70 16.48 21.72
C ALA A 63 46.78 15.73 22.52
N ALA A 64 46.55 14.44 22.81
CA ALA A 64 47.55 13.61 23.49
C ALA A 64 48.80 13.36 22.62
N VAL A 65 48.63 13.15 21.31
CA VAL A 65 49.74 12.99 20.35
C VAL A 65 50.51 14.31 20.20
N ALA A 66 49.85 15.46 20.21
CA ALA A 66 50.45 16.79 20.17
C ALA A 66 51.14 17.19 21.49
N GLY A 67 50.96 16.40 22.55
CA GLY A 67 51.57 16.67 23.87
C GLY A 67 50.87 17.76 24.69
N THR A 68 49.67 18.18 24.29
CA THR A 68 48.85 19.16 25.01
C THR A 68 47.97 18.53 26.10
N LEU A 69 47.82 17.21 26.10
CA LEU A 69 47.10 16.42 27.09
C LEU A 69 48.00 15.28 27.60
N THR A 70 47.90 14.93 28.88
CA THR A 70 48.66 13.79 29.41
C THR A 70 48.10 12.49 28.89
N ARG A 71 48.95 11.46 28.71
CA ARG A 71 48.52 10.15 28.20
C ARG A 71 47.52 9.46 29.11
N ASP A 72 47.66 9.65 30.43
CA ASP A 72 46.77 8.99 31.40
C ASP A 72 45.37 9.61 31.38
N GLU A 73 45.25 10.93 31.30
CA GLU A 73 43.98 11.64 31.13
C GLU A 73 43.31 11.26 29.82
N ALA A 74 44.07 11.29 28.71
CA ALA A 74 43.54 10.90 27.39
C ALA A 74 43.05 9.45 27.38
N MET A 75 43.76 8.54 28.02
CA MET A 75 43.38 7.14 28.10
C MET A 75 42.07 6.96 28.87
N HIS A 76 41.91 7.67 30.00
CA HIS A 76 40.67 7.63 30.76
C HIS A 76 39.46 8.12 29.93
N ASP A 77 39.61 9.28 29.29
CA ASP A 77 38.54 9.88 28.48
C ASP A 77 38.15 9.01 27.27
N ILE A 78 39.13 8.42 26.58
CA ILE A 78 38.88 7.52 25.45
C ILE A 78 38.16 6.26 25.90
N ILE A 79 38.54 5.67 27.05
CA ILE A 79 37.87 4.49 27.59
C ILE A 79 36.43 4.82 27.95
N MET A 80 36.16 5.93 28.61
CA MET A 80 34.82 6.37 28.98
C MET A 80 33.98 6.65 27.72
N THR A 81 34.56 7.30 26.70
CA THR A 81 33.89 7.55 25.42
C THR A 81 33.53 6.22 24.71
N ALA A 82 34.41 5.22 24.71
CA ALA A 82 34.14 3.89 24.17
C ALA A 82 32.97 3.19 24.90
N VAL A 83 32.90 3.34 26.24
CA VAL A 83 31.77 2.86 27.03
C VAL A 83 30.44 3.55 26.59
N TRP A 84 30.47 4.87 26.45
CA TRP A 84 29.31 5.65 26.02
C TRP A 84 28.87 5.31 24.59
N ILE A 85 29.81 5.03 23.67
CA ILE A 85 29.51 4.55 22.31
C ILE A 85 28.80 3.21 22.38
N PHE A 86 29.30 2.26 23.20
CA PHE A 86 28.65 0.97 23.40
C PHE A 86 27.22 1.14 23.97
N VAL A 87 27.04 1.98 24.98
CA VAL A 87 25.73 2.28 25.57
C VAL A 87 24.79 2.88 24.52
N ALA A 88 25.27 3.83 23.70
CA ALA A 88 24.47 4.46 22.64
C ALA A 88 24.05 3.44 21.56
N PHE A 89 24.95 2.55 21.13
CA PHE A 89 24.60 1.48 20.18
C PHE A 89 23.57 0.50 20.77
N MET A 90 23.77 0.10 22.02
CA MET A 90 22.84 -0.82 22.69
C MET A 90 21.47 -0.17 22.90
N ALA A 91 21.44 1.07 23.36
CA ALA A 91 20.19 1.82 23.51
C ALA A 91 19.48 2.01 22.17
N SER A 92 20.20 2.39 21.11
CA SER A 92 19.65 2.50 19.75
C SER A 92 19.05 1.18 19.29
N ALA A 93 19.77 0.07 19.44
CA ALA A 93 19.29 -1.27 19.05
C ALA A 93 18.03 -1.69 19.83
N LEU A 94 18.01 -1.48 21.15
CA LEU A 94 16.83 -1.80 21.97
C LEU A 94 15.61 -0.97 21.57
N ILE A 95 15.77 0.36 21.44
CA ILE A 95 14.68 1.25 21.07
C ILE A 95 14.16 0.94 19.67
N GLN A 96 15.06 0.67 18.71
CA GLN A 96 14.68 0.30 17.34
C GLN A 96 13.86 -1.00 17.30
N ASN A 97 14.25 -2.02 18.08
CA ASN A 97 13.51 -3.27 18.14
C ASN A 97 12.14 -3.11 18.82
N ILE A 98 12.05 -2.26 19.86
CA ILE A 98 10.76 -1.90 20.48
C ILE A 98 9.87 -1.20 19.44
N GLY A 99 10.38 -0.21 18.73
CA GLY A 99 9.66 0.49 17.66
C GLY A 99 9.22 -0.46 16.55
N GLY A 100 10.11 -1.38 16.12
CA GLY A 100 9.83 -2.42 15.12
C GLY A 100 8.69 -3.35 15.54
N TYR A 101 8.70 -3.82 16.79
CA TYR A 101 7.59 -4.62 17.35
C TYR A 101 6.25 -3.90 17.23
N PHE A 102 6.17 -2.64 17.64
CA PHE A 102 4.94 -1.86 17.54
C PHE A 102 4.56 -1.57 16.09
N GLY A 103 5.54 -1.40 15.19
CA GLY A 103 5.34 -1.27 13.74
C GLY A 103 4.70 -2.51 13.14
N ASP A 104 5.18 -3.70 13.49
CA ASP A 104 4.62 -4.98 13.05
C ASP A 104 3.20 -5.20 13.56
N VAL A 105 2.96 -4.94 14.84
CA VAL A 105 1.62 -5.03 15.46
C VAL A 105 0.66 -4.04 14.79
N MET A 106 1.10 -2.81 14.55
CA MET A 106 0.30 -1.79 13.87
C MET A 106 -0.04 -2.21 12.44
N GLY A 107 0.93 -2.68 11.66
CA GLY A 107 0.70 -3.14 10.28
C GLY A 107 -0.33 -4.28 10.22
N ASN A 108 -0.27 -5.24 11.15
CA ASN A 108 -1.24 -6.33 11.22
C ASN A 108 -2.64 -5.86 11.65
N ARG A 109 -2.73 -4.98 12.66
CA ARG A 109 -4.02 -4.40 13.10
C ARG A 109 -4.67 -3.56 12.00
N LEU A 110 -3.87 -2.77 11.29
CA LEU A 110 -4.31 -2.01 10.12
C LEU A 110 -4.91 -2.93 9.06
N ARG A 111 -4.18 -3.99 8.70
CA ARG A 111 -4.65 -4.99 7.72
C ARG A 111 -5.97 -5.63 8.16
N ALA A 112 -6.06 -6.07 9.42
CA ALA A 112 -7.27 -6.67 9.96
C ALA A 112 -8.46 -5.69 9.93
N MET A 113 -8.25 -4.44 10.36
CA MET A 113 -9.27 -3.40 10.36
C MET A 113 -9.78 -3.08 8.95
N LEU A 114 -8.87 -2.92 7.99
CA LEU A 114 -9.24 -2.68 6.59
C LEU A 114 -10.01 -3.86 6.00
N SER A 115 -9.60 -5.10 6.31
CA SER A 115 -10.28 -6.31 5.83
C SER A 115 -11.70 -6.42 6.39
N VAL A 116 -11.88 -6.21 7.69
CA VAL A 116 -13.20 -6.28 8.32
C VAL A 116 -14.14 -5.21 7.76
N ARG A 117 -13.68 -3.95 7.67
CA ARG A 117 -14.47 -2.85 7.13
C ARG A 117 -14.83 -3.04 5.65
N TYR A 118 -13.92 -3.60 4.87
CA TYR A 118 -14.19 -3.89 3.46
C TYR A 118 -15.21 -5.02 3.33
N TYR A 119 -15.06 -6.08 4.14
CA TYR A 119 -16.00 -7.19 4.14
C TYR A 119 -17.41 -6.76 4.59
N ASP A 120 -17.49 -5.98 5.67
CA ASP A 120 -18.76 -5.38 6.12
C ASP A 120 -19.38 -4.53 5.01
N LYS A 121 -18.57 -3.70 4.32
CA LYS A 121 -19.04 -2.93 3.17
C LYS A 121 -19.59 -3.82 2.06
N LEU A 122 -18.87 -4.89 1.70
CA LEU A 122 -19.34 -5.83 0.67
C LEU A 122 -20.70 -6.43 1.04
N LEU A 123 -20.87 -6.89 2.26
CA LEU A 123 -22.14 -7.49 2.72
C LEU A 123 -23.35 -6.55 2.58
N ASN A 124 -23.11 -5.25 2.57
CA ASN A 124 -24.13 -4.20 2.49
C ASN A 124 -24.26 -3.56 1.09
N LEU A 125 -23.53 -4.06 0.07
CA LEU A 125 -23.69 -3.59 -1.31
C LEU A 125 -24.90 -4.21 -1.99
N PRO A 126 -25.59 -3.48 -2.91
CA PRO A 126 -26.72 -4.00 -3.64
C PRO A 126 -26.32 -5.14 -4.58
N GLN A 127 -27.24 -6.08 -4.83
CA GLN A 127 -27.02 -7.20 -5.75
C GLN A 127 -26.57 -6.75 -7.15
N ARG A 128 -27.11 -5.62 -7.63
CA ARG A 128 -26.76 -5.04 -8.94
C ARG A 128 -25.26 -4.78 -9.09
N TRP A 129 -24.57 -4.37 -8.01
CA TRP A 129 -23.14 -4.17 -8.01
C TRP A 129 -22.36 -5.48 -8.25
N TYR A 130 -22.86 -6.60 -7.72
CA TYR A 130 -22.27 -7.93 -7.92
C TYR A 130 -22.48 -8.47 -9.32
N ASP A 131 -23.55 -8.05 -10.00
CA ASP A 131 -23.83 -8.47 -11.37
C ASP A 131 -22.87 -7.80 -12.38
N GLU A 132 -22.39 -6.60 -12.06
CA GLU A 132 -21.45 -5.83 -12.89
C GLU A 132 -19.98 -6.21 -12.64
N GLU A 133 -19.65 -6.77 -11.47
CA GLU A 133 -18.28 -7.10 -11.06
C GLU A 133 -18.05 -8.61 -10.97
N LEU A 134 -16.95 -9.08 -11.53
CA LEU A 134 -16.56 -10.49 -11.39
C LEU A 134 -16.08 -10.78 -9.97
N THR A 135 -16.63 -11.82 -9.34
CA THR A 135 -16.26 -12.23 -7.97
C THR A 135 -14.75 -12.40 -7.78
N GLY A 136 -14.06 -12.99 -8.76
CA GLY A 136 -12.62 -13.14 -8.74
C GLY A 136 -11.87 -11.81 -8.72
N THR A 137 -12.37 -10.80 -9.43
CA THR A 137 -11.81 -9.44 -9.44
C THR A 137 -11.99 -8.76 -8.09
N ILE A 138 -13.16 -8.92 -7.46
CA ILE A 138 -13.44 -8.36 -6.12
C ILE A 138 -12.44 -8.89 -5.10
N VAL A 139 -12.27 -10.22 -5.04
CA VAL A 139 -11.38 -10.88 -4.09
C VAL A 139 -9.91 -10.52 -4.37
N SER A 140 -9.49 -10.51 -5.62
CA SER A 140 -8.13 -10.14 -6.03
C SER A 140 -7.82 -8.67 -5.68
N ARG A 141 -8.75 -7.75 -5.98
CA ARG A 141 -8.64 -6.32 -5.68
C ARG A 141 -8.51 -6.08 -4.17
N LEU A 142 -9.36 -6.75 -3.37
CA LEU A 142 -9.31 -6.71 -1.91
C LEU A 142 -7.93 -7.11 -1.39
N ASN A 143 -7.48 -8.32 -1.75
CA ASN A 143 -6.23 -8.86 -1.24
C ASN A 143 -5.03 -7.99 -1.61
N ARG A 144 -4.95 -7.56 -2.88
CA ARG A 144 -3.87 -6.69 -3.36
C ARG A 144 -3.89 -5.34 -2.66
N SER A 145 -5.03 -4.64 -2.61
CA SER A 145 -5.14 -3.31 -2.03
C SER A 145 -4.77 -3.30 -0.55
N ILE A 146 -5.30 -4.23 0.23
CA ILE A 146 -5.01 -4.33 1.66
C ILE A 146 -3.55 -4.74 1.92
N ALA A 147 -2.99 -5.65 1.09
CA ALA A 147 -1.60 -6.05 1.20
C ALA A 147 -0.66 -4.87 0.93
N GLU A 148 -0.89 -4.09 -0.13
CA GLU A 148 -0.06 -2.92 -0.47
C GLU A 148 -0.13 -1.83 0.61
N ILE A 149 -1.33 -1.50 1.10
CA ILE A 149 -1.51 -0.53 2.18
C ILE A 149 -0.82 -1.02 3.47
N GLY A 150 -1.02 -2.29 3.84
CA GLY A 150 -0.43 -2.88 5.05
C GLY A 150 1.10 -2.94 4.98
N THR A 151 1.64 -3.32 3.82
CA THR A 151 3.08 -3.36 3.57
C THR A 151 3.69 -1.96 3.65
N PHE A 152 3.07 -0.97 3.02
CA PHE A 152 3.50 0.43 3.13
C PHE A 152 3.50 0.90 4.58
N ALA A 153 2.44 0.66 5.33
CA ALA A 153 2.33 1.08 6.72
C ALA A 153 3.43 0.46 7.59
N LYS A 154 3.71 -0.85 7.41
CA LYS A 154 4.79 -1.56 8.11
C LYS A 154 6.16 -0.96 7.75
N ILE A 155 6.44 -0.77 6.47
CA ILE A 155 7.72 -0.22 5.99
C ILE A 155 7.87 1.24 6.43
N ALA A 156 6.82 2.04 6.33
CA ALA A 156 6.83 3.43 6.77
C ALA A 156 7.17 3.54 8.26
N SER A 157 6.58 2.67 9.08
CA SER A 157 6.83 2.63 10.52
C SER A 157 8.25 2.17 10.87
N ASN A 158 8.75 1.14 10.20
CA ASN A 158 10.03 0.52 10.57
C ASN A 158 11.24 1.20 9.91
N ALA A 159 11.06 1.92 8.80
CA ALA A 159 12.16 2.50 8.05
C ALA A 159 11.95 3.98 7.67
N PHE A 160 10.86 4.36 7.01
CA PHE A 160 10.75 5.68 6.39
C PHE A 160 10.72 6.81 7.41
N ILE A 161 10.01 6.64 8.54
CA ILE A 161 9.94 7.67 9.60
C ILE A 161 11.34 7.96 10.13
N SER A 162 12.10 6.92 10.47
CA SER A 162 13.48 7.07 10.96
C SER A 162 14.40 7.70 9.90
N MET A 163 14.28 7.29 8.63
CA MET A 163 15.06 7.87 7.52
C MET A 163 14.81 9.37 7.36
N ILE A 164 13.54 9.79 7.39
CA ILE A 164 13.17 11.21 7.26
C ILE A 164 13.71 12.02 8.45
N ILE A 165 13.53 11.52 9.67
CA ILE A 165 14.01 12.18 10.88
C ILE A 165 15.55 12.30 10.84
N THR A 166 16.26 11.23 10.47
CA THR A 166 17.72 11.23 10.33
C THR A 166 18.18 12.25 9.27
N ALA A 167 17.54 12.27 8.11
CA ALA A 167 17.88 13.23 7.05
C ALA A 167 17.71 14.67 7.50
N ILE A 168 16.60 15.01 8.16
CA ILE A 168 16.33 16.36 8.68
C ILE A 168 17.34 16.72 9.76
N ALA A 169 17.62 15.79 10.69
CA ALA A 169 18.56 16.04 11.78
C ALA A 169 19.99 16.25 11.26
N VAL A 170 20.45 15.42 10.31
CA VAL A 170 21.78 15.59 9.68
C VAL A 170 21.86 16.91 8.92
N LEU A 171 20.82 17.30 8.17
CA LEU A 171 20.79 18.60 7.50
C LEU A 171 20.87 19.77 8.49
N ALA A 172 20.13 19.70 9.59
CA ALA A 172 20.15 20.73 10.64
C ALA A 172 21.53 20.84 11.32
N ILE A 173 22.12 19.70 11.68
CA ILE A 173 23.47 19.67 12.31
C ILE A 173 24.53 20.15 11.30
N SER A 174 24.47 19.71 10.06
CA SER A 174 25.41 20.16 9.01
C SER A 174 25.31 21.67 8.75
N ALA A 175 24.10 22.24 8.82
CA ALA A 175 23.88 23.68 8.70
C ALA A 175 24.48 24.45 9.86
N TRP A 176 24.49 23.88 11.09
CA TRP A 176 25.11 24.48 12.26
C TRP A 176 26.66 24.57 12.12
N TYR A 177 27.30 23.50 11.59
CA TYR A 177 28.73 23.51 11.32
C TYR A 177 29.08 24.45 10.17
N TRP A 178 28.38 24.32 9.05
CA TRP A 178 28.58 25.17 7.87
C TRP A 178 27.40 25.06 6.91
N TRP A 179 26.62 26.12 6.82
CA TRP A 179 25.35 26.10 6.06
C TRP A 179 25.47 25.70 4.56
N PRO A 180 26.59 26.00 3.82
CA PRO A 180 26.68 25.57 2.43
C PRO A 180 26.75 24.05 2.26
N LEU A 181 27.29 23.33 3.28
CA LEU A 181 27.34 21.88 3.29
C LEU A 181 25.92 21.28 3.37
N ALA A 182 25.08 21.83 4.22
CA ALA A 182 23.68 21.44 4.28
C ALA A 182 22.90 21.76 2.98
N LEU A 183 23.23 22.87 2.32
CA LEU A 183 22.62 23.23 1.03
C LEU A 183 22.96 22.21 -0.05
N ILE A 184 24.24 21.81 -0.17
CA ILE A 184 24.67 20.80 -1.13
C ILE A 184 23.94 19.48 -0.87
N LEU A 185 23.88 19.05 0.40
CA LEU A 185 23.15 17.84 0.80
C LEU A 185 21.67 17.95 0.46
N PHE A 186 21.03 19.08 0.76
CA PHE A 186 19.62 19.29 0.46
C PHE A 186 19.32 19.18 -1.04
N ILE A 187 20.18 19.73 -1.90
CA ILE A 187 20.05 19.65 -3.35
C ILE A 187 20.17 18.21 -3.86
N MET A 188 20.89 17.34 -3.14
CA MET A 188 21.04 15.94 -3.53
C MET A 188 19.71 15.18 -3.52
N PHE A 189 18.78 15.48 -2.61
CA PHE A 189 17.48 14.83 -2.54
C PHE A 189 16.63 15.03 -3.81
N PRO A 190 16.32 16.26 -4.23
CA PRO A 190 15.55 16.48 -5.47
C PRO A 190 16.32 16.04 -6.72
N LEU A 191 17.65 16.16 -6.75
CA LEU A 191 18.46 15.67 -7.86
C LEU A 191 18.34 14.16 -8.02
N TYR A 192 18.47 13.41 -6.94
CA TYR A 192 18.35 11.95 -6.95
C TYR A 192 16.93 11.50 -7.33
N LEU A 193 15.89 12.19 -6.83
CA LEU A 193 14.50 11.96 -7.23
C LEU A 193 14.29 12.21 -8.73
N TRP A 194 14.84 13.29 -9.26
CA TRP A 194 14.75 13.60 -10.67
C TRP A 194 15.41 12.53 -11.54
N LEU A 195 16.63 12.12 -11.21
CA LEU A 195 17.34 11.02 -11.89
C LEU A 195 16.57 9.69 -11.81
N THR A 196 15.91 9.43 -10.68
CA THR A 196 15.07 8.24 -10.49
C THR A 196 13.83 8.30 -11.39
N SER A 197 13.19 9.47 -11.51
CA SER A 197 12.00 9.63 -12.35
C SER A 197 12.28 9.32 -13.82
N LEU A 198 13.46 9.67 -14.33
CA LEU A 198 13.87 9.36 -15.70
C LEU A 198 13.96 7.85 -15.96
N THR A 199 14.29 7.08 -14.95
CA THR A 199 14.41 5.61 -15.05
C THR A 199 13.03 4.93 -14.93
N SER A 200 12.16 5.49 -14.10
CA SER A 200 10.90 4.85 -13.70
C SER A 200 9.93 4.65 -14.86
N VAL A 201 9.86 5.57 -15.82
CA VAL A 201 8.89 5.50 -16.94
C VAL A 201 9.11 4.24 -17.80
N LYS A 202 10.36 3.99 -18.23
CA LYS A 202 10.66 2.80 -19.03
C LYS A 202 10.51 1.52 -18.21
N TRP A 203 10.94 1.55 -16.96
CA TRP A 203 10.84 0.41 -16.05
C TRP A 203 9.38 0.00 -15.81
N GLN A 204 8.47 0.97 -15.54
CA GLN A 204 7.05 0.73 -15.34
C GLN A 204 6.37 0.17 -16.59
N ARG A 205 6.75 0.63 -17.79
CA ARG A 205 6.23 0.07 -19.04
C ARG A 205 6.59 -1.40 -19.17
N LEU A 206 7.87 -1.75 -18.99
CA LEU A 206 8.34 -3.13 -19.08
C LEU A 206 7.75 -4.02 -17.99
N GLU A 207 7.55 -3.49 -16.77
CA GLU A 207 6.86 -4.19 -15.69
C GLU A 207 5.40 -4.47 -16.06
N GLY A 208 4.71 -3.51 -16.67
CA GLY A 208 3.35 -3.70 -17.19
C GLY A 208 3.27 -4.80 -18.24
N GLU A 209 4.16 -4.81 -19.23
CA GLU A 209 4.25 -5.84 -20.26
C GLU A 209 4.53 -7.23 -19.67
N LYS A 210 5.42 -7.32 -18.68
CA LYS A 210 5.72 -8.55 -17.94
C LYS A 210 4.49 -9.07 -17.17
N ASN A 211 3.83 -8.16 -16.42
CA ASN A 211 2.65 -8.50 -15.63
C ASN A 211 1.50 -8.98 -16.50
N GLU A 212 1.29 -8.38 -17.68
CA GLU A 212 0.28 -8.85 -18.63
C GLU A 212 0.52 -10.32 -19.03
N GLN A 213 1.77 -10.72 -19.33
CA GLN A 213 2.08 -12.12 -19.64
C GLN A 213 1.85 -13.06 -18.46
N ILE A 214 2.18 -12.61 -17.24
CA ILE A 214 1.93 -13.36 -16.01
C ILE A 214 0.44 -13.50 -15.74
N ASP A 215 -0.34 -12.44 -15.92
CA ASP A 215 -1.79 -12.43 -15.69
C ASP A 215 -2.51 -13.40 -16.66
N ILE A 216 -2.13 -13.37 -17.95
CA ILE A 216 -2.67 -14.31 -18.94
C ILE A 216 -2.30 -15.77 -18.59
N ALA A 217 -1.04 -16.00 -18.18
CA ALA A 217 -0.60 -17.34 -17.78
C ALA A 217 -1.35 -17.84 -16.53
N SER A 218 -1.49 -16.96 -15.53
CA SER A 218 -2.20 -17.27 -14.27
C SER A 218 -3.70 -17.51 -14.47
N GLY A 219 -4.34 -16.71 -15.32
CA GLY A 219 -5.73 -16.91 -15.70
C GLY A 219 -5.94 -18.27 -16.37
N ARG A 220 -5.08 -18.63 -17.33
CA ARG A 220 -5.13 -19.95 -18.00
C ARG A 220 -4.85 -21.08 -17.02
N PHE A 221 -3.89 -20.91 -16.11
CA PHE A 221 -3.59 -21.90 -15.05
C PHE A 221 -4.83 -22.16 -14.19
N ALA A 222 -5.51 -21.12 -13.72
CA ALA A 222 -6.71 -21.26 -12.91
C ALA A 222 -7.84 -22.00 -13.67
N GLU A 223 -8.02 -21.67 -14.96
CA GLU A 223 -9.00 -22.37 -15.83
C GLU A 223 -8.64 -23.85 -15.99
N VAL A 224 -7.40 -24.17 -16.32
CA VAL A 224 -6.90 -25.54 -16.50
C VAL A 224 -7.08 -26.36 -15.22
N VAL A 225 -6.73 -25.81 -14.06
CA VAL A 225 -6.89 -26.49 -12.76
C VAL A 225 -8.37 -26.66 -12.43
N GLY A 226 -9.18 -25.63 -12.65
CA GLY A 226 -10.64 -25.69 -12.44
C GLY A 226 -11.35 -26.72 -13.33
N GLN A 227 -10.83 -26.96 -14.55
CA GLN A 227 -11.37 -27.89 -15.54
C GLN A 227 -10.43 -29.09 -15.81
N ILE A 228 -9.68 -29.51 -14.80
CA ILE A 228 -8.63 -30.55 -14.97
C ILE A 228 -9.16 -31.86 -15.58
N ARG A 229 -10.43 -32.21 -15.30
CA ARG A 229 -11.07 -33.40 -15.91
C ARG A 229 -11.13 -33.27 -17.43
N VAL A 230 -11.47 -32.10 -17.96
CA VAL A 230 -11.54 -31.85 -19.41
C VAL A 230 -10.13 -31.98 -20.00
N VAL A 231 -9.13 -31.33 -19.40
CA VAL A 231 -7.73 -31.38 -19.87
C VAL A 231 -7.24 -32.82 -19.94
N LYS A 232 -7.49 -33.65 -18.91
CA LYS A 232 -7.11 -35.06 -18.86
C LYS A 232 -7.91 -35.90 -19.87
N SER A 233 -9.23 -35.66 -20.04
CA SER A 233 -10.03 -36.38 -20.98
C SER A 233 -9.61 -36.20 -22.45
N PHE A 234 -9.02 -35.02 -22.75
CA PHE A 234 -8.50 -34.71 -24.08
C PHE A 234 -6.98 -34.90 -24.21
N VAL A 235 -6.30 -35.41 -23.16
CA VAL A 235 -4.86 -35.65 -23.13
C VAL A 235 -4.05 -34.39 -23.51
N ARG A 236 -4.44 -33.22 -22.96
CA ARG A 236 -3.87 -31.91 -23.32
C ARG A 236 -2.80 -31.40 -22.33
N GLU A 237 -2.39 -32.16 -21.34
CA GLU A 237 -1.47 -31.75 -20.27
C GLU A 237 -0.16 -31.20 -20.82
N LYS A 238 0.45 -31.89 -21.79
CA LYS A 238 1.71 -31.43 -22.41
C LYS A 238 1.54 -30.11 -23.18
N SER A 239 0.42 -29.95 -23.86
CA SER A 239 0.11 -28.73 -24.60
C SER A 239 -0.12 -27.54 -23.68
N GLU A 240 -0.85 -27.73 -22.58
CA GLU A 240 -1.08 -26.68 -21.57
C GLU A 240 0.24 -26.30 -20.88
N LEU A 241 1.05 -27.27 -20.48
CA LEU A 241 2.36 -27.01 -19.89
C LEU A 241 3.27 -26.24 -20.86
N ALA A 242 3.32 -26.62 -22.13
CA ALA A 242 4.13 -25.93 -23.14
C ALA A 242 3.67 -24.47 -23.33
N SER A 243 2.36 -24.24 -23.38
CA SER A 243 1.80 -22.88 -23.47
C SER A 243 2.14 -22.02 -22.26
N PHE A 244 2.00 -22.57 -21.05
CA PHE A 244 2.37 -21.90 -19.80
C PHE A 244 3.87 -21.56 -19.77
N THR A 245 4.72 -22.54 -20.06
CA THR A 245 6.18 -22.38 -20.12
C THR A 245 6.59 -21.31 -21.14
N LYS A 246 5.97 -21.30 -22.33
CA LYS A 246 6.27 -20.30 -23.36
C LYS A 246 5.99 -18.87 -22.88
N ARG A 247 4.88 -18.66 -22.16
CA ARG A 247 4.53 -17.33 -21.61
C ARG A 247 5.48 -16.90 -20.50
N PHE A 248 5.83 -17.80 -19.60
CA PHE A 248 6.83 -17.49 -18.56
C PHE A 248 8.22 -17.21 -19.16
N ASN A 249 8.63 -17.98 -20.15
CA ASN A 249 9.90 -17.72 -20.85
C ASN A 249 9.93 -16.36 -21.57
N SER A 250 8.77 -15.87 -22.05
CA SER A 250 8.72 -14.53 -22.66
C SER A 250 8.99 -13.42 -21.63
N THR A 251 8.68 -13.64 -20.33
CA THR A 251 8.98 -12.67 -19.28
C THR A 251 10.47 -12.54 -19.00
N ASP A 252 11.28 -13.58 -19.31
CA ASP A 252 12.72 -13.55 -19.12
C ASP A 252 13.41 -12.50 -20.04
N ALA A 253 12.98 -12.41 -21.30
CA ALA A 253 13.49 -11.40 -22.22
C ALA A 253 13.16 -9.98 -21.74
N ILE A 254 11.91 -9.76 -21.30
CA ILE A 254 11.47 -8.47 -20.75
C ILE A 254 12.26 -8.13 -19.49
N THR A 255 12.45 -9.12 -18.59
CA THR A 255 13.21 -8.94 -17.34
C THR A 255 14.68 -8.60 -17.63
N LYS A 256 15.31 -9.22 -18.65
CA LYS A 256 16.68 -8.88 -19.05
C LYS A 256 16.79 -7.43 -19.52
N GLU A 257 15.89 -6.97 -20.39
CA GLU A 257 15.87 -5.58 -20.85
C GLU A 257 15.64 -4.62 -19.67
N GLN A 258 14.68 -4.93 -18.82
CA GLN A 258 14.34 -4.14 -17.63
C GLN A 258 15.53 -4.04 -16.68
N SER A 259 16.18 -5.17 -16.39
CA SER A 259 17.33 -5.25 -15.49
C SER A 259 18.54 -4.49 -16.03
N VAL A 260 18.89 -4.65 -17.31
CA VAL A 260 19.98 -3.90 -17.94
C VAL A 260 19.72 -2.40 -17.88
N HIS A 261 18.49 -1.96 -18.18
CA HIS A 261 18.13 -0.55 -18.11
C HIS A 261 18.24 -0.01 -16.68
N TRP A 262 17.69 -0.74 -15.70
CA TRP A 262 17.72 -0.36 -14.30
C TRP A 262 19.15 -0.22 -13.77
N HIS A 263 19.95 -1.27 -13.90
CA HIS A 263 21.33 -1.27 -13.38
C HIS A 263 22.23 -0.25 -14.07
N LYS A 264 22.07 -0.03 -15.38
CA LYS A 264 22.79 1.01 -16.08
C LYS A 264 22.47 2.41 -15.53
N MET A 265 21.19 2.71 -15.32
CA MET A 265 20.77 3.99 -14.76
C MET A 265 21.15 4.13 -13.29
N ASP A 266 21.17 3.01 -12.55
CA ASP A 266 21.62 2.99 -11.17
C ASP A 266 23.10 3.35 -11.02
N VAL A 267 23.94 2.83 -11.91
CA VAL A 267 25.36 3.22 -11.98
C VAL A 267 25.49 4.72 -12.19
N TYR A 268 24.72 5.34 -13.09
CA TYR A 268 24.77 6.80 -13.30
C TYR A 268 24.30 7.57 -12.07
N ARG A 269 23.24 7.12 -11.39
CA ARG A 269 22.76 7.74 -10.13
C ARG A 269 23.81 7.67 -9.04
N LEU A 270 24.39 6.47 -8.83
CA LEU A 270 25.43 6.27 -7.82
C LEU A 270 26.71 7.02 -8.18
N ALA A 271 27.08 7.11 -9.45
CA ALA A 271 28.24 7.91 -9.87
C ALA A 271 28.04 9.40 -9.58
N ALA A 272 26.86 9.95 -9.89
CA ALA A 272 26.53 11.35 -9.54
C ALA A 272 26.55 11.59 -8.02
N LEU A 273 25.96 10.66 -7.25
CA LEU A 273 25.96 10.71 -5.80
C LEU A 273 27.39 10.64 -5.23
N ASN A 274 28.17 9.67 -5.68
CA ASN A 274 29.55 9.50 -5.23
C ASN A 274 30.44 10.72 -5.57
N LEU A 275 30.25 11.33 -6.76
CA LEU A 275 30.94 12.55 -7.11
C LEU A 275 30.59 13.71 -6.17
N ALA A 276 29.31 13.87 -5.86
CA ALA A 276 28.88 14.90 -4.90
C ALA A 276 29.47 14.67 -3.49
N PHE A 277 29.43 13.42 -3.01
CA PHE A 277 30.07 13.08 -1.72
C PHE A 277 31.57 13.28 -1.73
N ALA A 278 32.25 12.95 -2.85
CA ALA A 278 33.69 13.22 -2.99
C ALA A 278 34.00 14.72 -2.90
N VAL A 279 33.19 15.57 -3.54
CA VAL A 279 33.31 17.03 -3.41
C VAL A 279 33.07 17.50 -1.97
N LEU A 280 32.07 16.97 -1.29
CA LEU A 280 31.79 17.29 0.12
C LEU A 280 32.95 16.90 1.03
N TYR A 281 33.50 15.68 0.87
CA TYR A 281 34.68 15.25 1.63
C TYR A 281 35.88 16.11 1.34
N LEU A 282 36.13 16.47 0.07
CA LEU A 282 37.24 17.37 -0.27
C LEU A 282 37.08 18.73 0.40
N ILE A 283 35.89 19.31 0.43
CA ILE A 283 35.62 20.57 1.11
C ILE A 283 35.90 20.44 2.62
N ILE A 284 35.40 19.37 3.24
CA ILE A 284 35.64 19.13 4.70
C ILE A 284 37.17 19.03 4.98
N PHE A 285 37.89 18.24 4.15
CA PHE A 285 39.35 18.09 4.34
C PHE A 285 40.10 19.42 4.17
N ILE A 286 39.77 20.21 3.12
CA ILE A 286 40.41 21.51 2.88
C ILE A 286 40.18 22.45 4.08
N ARG A 287 38.94 22.53 4.57
CA ARG A 287 38.59 23.39 5.70
C ARG A 287 39.25 22.94 7.01
N THR A 288 39.39 21.64 7.20
CA THR A 288 40.16 21.12 8.35
C THR A 288 41.63 21.52 8.26
N VAL A 289 42.26 21.42 7.08
CA VAL A 289 43.65 21.86 6.89
C VAL A 289 43.82 23.39 7.07
N GLN A 290 42.80 24.17 6.74
CA GLN A 290 42.76 25.62 6.95
C GLN A 290 42.55 26.02 8.42
N GLY A 291 42.19 25.06 9.29
CA GLY A 291 41.96 25.31 10.71
C GLY A 291 40.50 25.74 11.04
N ASP A 292 39.60 25.72 10.06
CA ASP A 292 38.18 26.05 10.27
C ASP A 292 37.44 24.96 11.07
N PHE A 293 37.87 23.71 10.95
CA PHE A 293 37.35 22.55 11.67
C PHE A 293 38.47 21.84 12.41
N SER A 294 38.15 21.27 13.59
CA SER A 294 39.08 20.35 14.29
C SER A 294 39.13 19.01 13.51
N VAL A 295 40.09 18.15 13.88
CA VAL A 295 40.13 16.76 13.32
C VAL A 295 38.91 15.98 13.77
N GLY A 296 38.43 16.22 15.00
CA GLY A 296 37.17 15.63 15.50
C GLY A 296 35.94 16.10 14.72
N ASP A 297 35.84 17.41 14.40
CA ASP A 297 34.77 17.95 13.57
C ASP A 297 34.76 17.32 12.18
N MET A 298 35.91 17.13 11.56
CA MET A 298 36.07 16.44 10.29
C MET A 298 35.46 15.02 10.36
N VAL A 299 35.79 14.28 11.42
CA VAL A 299 35.27 12.91 11.62
C VAL A 299 33.77 12.93 11.86
N ILE A 300 33.23 13.86 12.64
CA ILE A 300 31.78 14.03 12.85
C ILE A 300 31.11 14.27 11.53
N LEU A 301 31.58 15.24 10.73
CA LEU A 301 30.97 15.59 9.46
C LEU A 301 30.98 14.42 8.45
N ILE A 302 32.11 13.68 8.36
CA ILE A 302 32.20 12.49 7.51
C ILE A 302 31.17 11.44 7.92
N GLN A 303 30.98 11.19 9.22
CA GLN A 303 30.01 10.23 9.71
C GLN A 303 28.57 10.70 9.47
N LEU A 304 28.28 11.99 9.66
CA LEU A 304 26.97 12.56 9.31
C LEU A 304 26.67 12.42 7.81
N MET A 305 27.67 12.61 6.93
CA MET A 305 27.52 12.37 5.49
C MET A 305 27.15 10.91 5.22
N ASN A 306 27.82 9.95 5.87
CA ASN A 306 27.50 8.53 5.71
C ASN A 306 26.09 8.17 6.21
N LEU A 307 25.63 8.82 7.30
CA LEU A 307 24.27 8.61 7.80
C LEU A 307 23.18 9.11 6.83
N VAL A 308 23.41 10.25 6.13
CA VAL A 308 22.41 10.79 5.20
C VAL A 308 22.44 10.11 3.84
N ARG A 309 23.51 9.41 3.52
CA ARG A 309 23.66 8.65 2.27
C ARG A 309 22.57 7.60 2.11
N ASN A 310 22.31 6.83 3.16
CA ASN A 310 21.29 5.76 3.16
C ASN A 310 19.88 6.28 2.84
N PRO A 311 19.32 7.33 3.48
CA PRO A 311 18.08 7.97 3.06
C PRO A 311 18.02 8.35 1.57
N ILE A 312 19.11 8.89 1.01
CA ILE A 312 19.17 9.31 -0.40
C ILE A 312 19.09 8.07 -1.31
N GLU A 313 19.91 7.05 -1.08
CA GLU A 313 19.97 5.83 -1.90
C GLU A 313 18.63 5.06 -1.89
N ASN A 314 17.94 5.04 -0.76
CA ASN A 314 16.66 4.36 -0.61
C ASN A 314 15.44 5.17 -1.08
N MET A 315 15.62 6.42 -1.53
CA MET A 315 14.51 7.28 -1.94
C MET A 315 13.66 6.66 -3.08
N SER A 316 14.28 5.95 -4.02
CA SER A 316 13.57 5.24 -5.10
C SER A 316 12.61 4.18 -4.56
N TRP A 317 13.03 3.42 -3.57
CA TRP A 317 12.21 2.40 -2.92
C TRP A 317 11.06 3.02 -2.11
N VAL A 318 11.31 4.15 -1.42
CA VAL A 318 10.26 4.90 -0.72
C VAL A 318 9.18 5.36 -1.69
N VAL A 319 9.58 5.94 -2.82
CA VAL A 319 8.65 6.41 -3.85
C VAL A 319 7.84 5.26 -4.44
N ASP A 320 8.48 4.17 -4.84
CA ASP A 320 7.82 3.02 -5.44
C ASP A 320 6.81 2.37 -4.48
N THR A 321 7.20 2.15 -3.22
CA THR A 321 6.31 1.58 -2.20
C THR A 321 5.12 2.51 -1.89
N SER A 322 5.37 3.82 -1.85
CA SER A 322 4.31 4.82 -1.66
C SER A 322 3.33 4.82 -2.84
N GLN A 323 3.81 4.70 -4.08
CA GLN A 323 2.97 4.65 -5.28
C GLN A 323 2.06 3.44 -5.30
N ARG A 324 2.57 2.26 -4.94
CA ARG A 324 1.76 1.04 -4.82
C ARG A 324 0.68 1.19 -3.76
N ALA A 325 1.01 1.74 -2.60
CA ALA A 325 0.03 1.99 -1.55
C ALA A 325 -1.05 3.00 -1.98
N VAL A 326 -0.68 4.04 -2.74
CA VAL A 326 -1.63 5.00 -3.31
C VAL A 326 -2.56 4.32 -4.31
N ALA A 327 -2.05 3.47 -5.19
CA ALA A 327 -2.87 2.71 -6.14
C ALA A 327 -3.83 1.76 -5.42
N GLY A 328 -3.32 0.95 -4.47
CA GLY A 328 -4.14 0.09 -3.63
C GLY A 328 -5.20 0.86 -2.82
N SER A 329 -4.84 2.04 -2.32
CA SER A 329 -5.79 2.92 -1.61
C SER A 329 -6.94 3.39 -2.51
N LYS A 330 -6.66 3.76 -3.75
CA LYS A 330 -7.71 4.16 -4.71
C LYS A 330 -8.69 3.03 -4.96
N ASP A 331 -8.17 1.82 -5.22
CA ASP A 331 -9.00 0.63 -5.46
C ASP A 331 -9.86 0.29 -4.23
N TYR A 332 -9.28 0.37 -3.04
CA TYR A 332 -9.98 0.14 -1.76
C TYR A 332 -11.12 1.14 -1.57
N PHE A 333 -10.83 2.45 -1.68
CA PHE A 333 -11.83 3.49 -1.45
C PHE A 333 -12.85 3.59 -2.57
N ALA A 334 -12.58 3.12 -3.79
CA ALA A 334 -13.59 3.03 -4.84
C ALA A 334 -14.75 2.14 -4.40
N VAL A 335 -14.46 1.02 -3.73
CA VAL A 335 -15.50 0.14 -3.18
C VAL A 335 -16.13 0.75 -1.92
N MET A 336 -15.33 1.32 -1.02
CA MET A 336 -15.84 1.93 0.21
C MET A 336 -16.78 3.11 -0.04
N ASP A 337 -16.59 3.84 -1.15
CA ASP A 337 -17.41 4.99 -1.55
C ASP A 337 -18.67 4.62 -2.33
N THR A 338 -18.80 3.36 -2.78
CA THR A 338 -20.01 2.87 -3.42
C THR A 338 -21.20 3.02 -2.48
N LYS A 339 -22.33 3.50 -2.99
CA LYS A 339 -23.54 3.67 -2.18
C LYS A 339 -24.03 2.30 -1.67
N VAL A 340 -24.30 2.24 -0.39
CA VAL A 340 -24.92 1.09 0.27
C VAL A 340 -26.42 1.19 0.05
N GLU A 341 -27.06 0.08 -0.23
CA GLU A 341 -28.50 -0.01 -0.21
C GLU A 341 -28.97 -0.23 1.22
N VAL A 342 -29.71 0.74 1.74
CA VAL A 342 -30.24 0.62 3.11
C VAL A 342 -31.52 -0.20 3.04
N TRP A 343 -31.43 -1.44 3.49
CA TRP A 343 -32.57 -2.30 3.73
C TRP A 343 -33.05 -2.14 5.16
N PRO A 344 -34.36 -2.25 5.43
CA PRO A 344 -34.84 -2.37 6.79
C PRO A 344 -34.19 -3.61 7.43
N THR A 345 -33.47 -3.41 8.52
CA THR A 345 -32.90 -4.51 9.29
C THR A 345 -33.83 -4.92 10.42
N LEU A 346 -33.84 -6.19 10.76
CA LEU A 346 -34.39 -6.63 12.04
C LEU A 346 -33.56 -5.97 13.16
N ALA A 347 -34.08 -4.89 13.73
CA ALA A 347 -33.51 -4.38 14.97
C ALA A 347 -33.60 -5.49 16.04
N ASP A 348 -32.61 -5.55 16.93
CA ASP A 348 -32.56 -6.55 17.99
C ASP A 348 -33.95 -6.70 18.68
N GLY A 349 -34.51 -7.90 18.57
CA GLY A 349 -35.83 -8.26 19.16
C GLY A 349 -37.06 -7.99 18.27
N ARG A 350 -36.92 -7.53 17.01
CA ARG A 350 -38.04 -7.47 16.07
C ARG A 350 -38.16 -8.80 15.31
N SER A 351 -39.32 -9.43 15.40
CA SER A 351 -39.72 -10.53 14.51
C SER A 351 -40.17 -9.99 13.15
N PHE A 352 -40.17 -10.85 12.13
CA PHE A 352 -40.86 -10.57 10.87
C PHE A 352 -42.28 -10.07 11.18
N PRO A 353 -42.81 -9.08 10.45
CA PRO A 353 -44.19 -8.63 10.64
C PRO A 353 -45.16 -9.81 10.46
N GLU A 354 -46.17 -9.89 11.32
CA GLU A 354 -47.18 -10.91 11.16
C GLU A 354 -47.90 -10.78 9.81
N ALA A 355 -48.31 -11.93 9.24
CA ALA A 355 -49.07 -11.91 7.99
C ALA A 355 -50.38 -11.13 8.17
N VAL A 356 -50.70 -10.30 7.21
CA VAL A 356 -52.02 -9.63 7.14
C VAL A 356 -53.08 -10.70 6.93
N GLU A 357 -54.10 -10.74 7.80
CA GLU A 357 -55.17 -11.72 7.74
C GLU A 357 -55.91 -11.62 6.40
N GLY A 358 -56.07 -12.75 5.73
CA GLY A 358 -56.73 -12.85 4.43
C GLY A 358 -55.87 -12.40 3.23
N ALA A 359 -54.61 -11.94 3.43
CA ALA A 359 -53.78 -11.57 2.31
C ALA A 359 -53.16 -12.79 1.61
N PRO A 360 -53.08 -12.79 0.26
CA PRO A 360 -52.33 -13.79 -0.48
C PRO A 360 -50.89 -13.90 -0.02
N ARG A 361 -50.25 -15.05 -0.22
CA ARG A 361 -48.87 -15.31 0.19
C ARG A 361 -47.87 -14.41 -0.56
N ILE A 362 -48.10 -14.26 -1.86
CA ILE A 362 -47.30 -13.41 -2.76
C ILE A 362 -48.24 -12.65 -3.65
N VAL A 363 -48.02 -11.38 -3.91
CA VAL A 363 -48.73 -10.55 -4.88
C VAL A 363 -47.72 -9.77 -5.70
N PHE A 364 -47.83 -9.86 -7.02
CA PHE A 364 -47.24 -8.96 -7.99
C PHE A 364 -48.33 -8.01 -8.48
N ASP A 365 -48.13 -6.72 -8.36
CA ASP A 365 -49.11 -5.70 -8.71
C ASP A 365 -48.48 -4.70 -9.69
N HIS A 366 -48.82 -4.84 -10.97
CA HIS A 366 -48.35 -4.03 -12.09
C HIS A 366 -46.80 -3.84 -12.10
N VAL A 367 -46.07 -4.92 -11.89
CA VAL A 367 -44.59 -4.91 -11.74
C VAL A 367 -43.91 -4.78 -13.09
N ASN A 368 -43.10 -3.72 -13.23
CA ASN A 368 -42.11 -3.58 -14.29
C ASN A 368 -40.71 -3.62 -13.71
N PHE A 369 -39.82 -4.37 -14.37
CA PHE A 369 -38.47 -4.53 -13.92
C PHE A 369 -37.47 -4.64 -15.08
N ALA A 370 -36.31 -3.98 -14.90
CA ALA A 370 -35.14 -4.04 -15.78
C ALA A 370 -33.84 -4.16 -14.99
N TYR A 371 -32.93 -5.02 -15.46
CA TYR A 371 -31.55 -5.02 -14.95
C TYR A 371 -30.76 -3.81 -15.45
N GLU A 372 -30.97 -3.41 -16.70
CA GLU A 372 -30.38 -2.22 -17.33
C GLU A 372 -31.48 -1.21 -17.69
N GLU A 373 -31.15 0.10 -17.70
CA GLU A 373 -32.15 1.16 -17.88
C GLU A 373 -33.04 1.04 -19.15
N ASN A 374 -32.54 0.38 -20.19
CA ASN A 374 -33.17 0.33 -21.48
C ASN A 374 -33.73 -1.05 -21.90
N HIS A 375 -33.74 -2.04 -20.99
CA HIS A 375 -34.17 -3.39 -21.34
C HIS A 375 -35.06 -3.99 -20.24
N ASP A 376 -36.37 -3.73 -20.37
CA ASP A 376 -37.34 -4.29 -19.44
C ASP A 376 -37.43 -5.81 -19.62
N VAL A 377 -37.32 -6.55 -18.51
CA VAL A 377 -37.40 -8.00 -18.43
C VAL A 377 -38.79 -8.46 -17.98
N LEU A 378 -39.43 -7.67 -17.15
CA LEU A 378 -40.84 -7.89 -16.76
C LEU A 378 -41.65 -6.67 -17.18
N HIS A 379 -42.80 -6.92 -17.83
CA HIS A 379 -43.71 -5.91 -18.34
C HIS A 379 -45.07 -6.09 -17.69
N ASP A 380 -45.52 -5.14 -16.91
CA ASP A 380 -46.84 -5.05 -16.28
C ASP A 380 -47.35 -6.40 -15.68
N MET A 381 -46.42 -7.07 -14.96
CA MET A 381 -46.66 -8.40 -14.41
C MET A 381 -47.57 -8.31 -13.19
N SER A 382 -48.72 -8.98 -13.29
CA SER A 382 -49.71 -9.04 -12.20
C SER A 382 -50.18 -10.48 -11.99
N PHE A 383 -49.99 -11.00 -10.78
CA PHE A 383 -50.50 -12.30 -10.34
C PHE A 383 -50.43 -12.39 -8.80
N HIS A 384 -51.11 -13.39 -8.24
CA HIS A 384 -51.01 -13.72 -6.83
C HIS A 384 -50.85 -15.22 -6.60
N VAL A 385 -50.35 -15.58 -5.45
CA VAL A 385 -50.23 -16.96 -4.98
C VAL A 385 -50.81 -17.05 -3.57
N ASP A 386 -51.80 -17.89 -3.38
CA ASP A 386 -52.49 -18.06 -2.12
C ASP A 386 -51.69 -18.93 -1.12
N SER A 387 -52.08 -18.86 0.14
CA SER A 387 -51.41 -19.64 1.19
C SER A 387 -51.66 -21.14 0.97
N GLY A 388 -50.60 -21.94 0.84
CA GLY A 388 -50.68 -23.39 0.56
C GLY A 388 -50.76 -23.77 -0.91
N GLU A 389 -50.89 -22.80 -1.82
CA GLU A 389 -50.84 -23.02 -3.25
C GLU A 389 -49.44 -23.37 -3.77
N LYS A 390 -49.37 -24.23 -4.78
CA LYS A 390 -48.15 -24.58 -5.51
C LYS A 390 -48.25 -24.07 -6.93
N VAL A 391 -47.43 -23.07 -7.26
CA VAL A 391 -47.38 -22.46 -8.59
C VAL A 391 -46.08 -22.81 -9.27
N ALA A 392 -46.12 -23.21 -10.55
CA ALA A 392 -44.96 -23.44 -11.37
C ALA A 392 -44.79 -22.30 -12.39
N LEU A 393 -43.59 -21.68 -12.41
CA LEU A 393 -43.20 -20.70 -13.42
C LEU A 393 -42.64 -21.44 -14.65
N VAL A 394 -43.37 -21.43 -15.76
CA VAL A 394 -42.96 -22.05 -17.02
C VAL A 394 -42.78 -20.99 -18.10
N GLY A 395 -41.89 -21.22 -19.05
CA GLY A 395 -41.60 -20.30 -20.13
C GLY A 395 -40.22 -20.53 -20.74
N GLU A 396 -39.90 -19.83 -21.81
CA GLU A 396 -38.61 -19.88 -22.49
C GLU A 396 -37.44 -19.45 -21.61
N SER A 397 -36.21 -19.86 -21.97
CA SER A 397 -35.02 -19.39 -21.31
C SER A 397 -34.90 -17.87 -21.52
N GLY A 398 -34.65 -17.11 -20.45
CA GLY A 398 -34.66 -15.64 -20.51
C GLY A 398 -36.02 -14.98 -20.27
N GLY A 399 -37.14 -15.73 -20.16
CA GLY A 399 -38.49 -15.20 -19.93
C GLY A 399 -38.76 -14.62 -18.52
N GLY A 400 -37.78 -14.20 -17.78
CA GLY A 400 -37.93 -13.49 -16.49
C GLY A 400 -38.24 -14.38 -15.27
N LYS A 401 -38.23 -15.73 -15.38
CA LYS A 401 -38.54 -16.64 -14.25
C LYS A 401 -37.65 -16.43 -13.03
N SER A 402 -36.35 -16.38 -13.24
CA SER A 402 -35.37 -16.11 -12.18
C SER A 402 -35.52 -14.69 -11.63
N THR A 403 -35.92 -13.74 -12.48
CA THR A 403 -36.16 -12.35 -12.08
C THR A 403 -37.33 -12.26 -11.10
N ILE A 404 -38.43 -12.99 -11.34
CA ILE A 404 -39.58 -13.08 -10.43
C ILE A 404 -39.09 -13.56 -9.03
N VAL A 405 -38.31 -14.64 -9.01
CA VAL A 405 -37.76 -15.20 -7.76
C VAL A 405 -36.85 -14.17 -7.05
N ASN A 406 -35.99 -13.52 -7.80
CA ASN A 406 -35.08 -12.51 -7.25
C ASN A 406 -35.81 -11.29 -6.65
N LEU A 407 -36.93 -10.88 -7.25
CA LEU A 407 -37.78 -9.81 -6.71
C LEU A 407 -38.53 -10.28 -5.44
N ILE A 408 -39.00 -11.53 -5.37
CA ILE A 408 -39.61 -12.09 -4.15
C ILE A 408 -38.60 -12.16 -3.01
N LEU A 409 -37.33 -12.46 -3.32
CA LEU A 409 -36.24 -12.50 -2.33
C LEU A 409 -35.75 -11.10 -1.92
N GLY A 410 -36.27 -10.02 -2.54
CA GLY A 410 -35.86 -8.66 -2.24
C GLY A 410 -34.45 -8.31 -2.73
N LEU A 411 -33.85 -9.09 -3.63
CA LEU A 411 -32.51 -8.82 -4.17
C LEU A 411 -32.47 -7.59 -5.10
N TYR A 412 -33.61 -7.22 -5.65
CA TYR A 412 -33.79 -6.05 -6.52
C TYR A 412 -35.08 -5.33 -6.19
N ARG A 413 -35.10 -4.03 -6.48
CA ARG A 413 -36.32 -3.20 -6.37
C ARG A 413 -37.03 -3.11 -7.71
N THR A 414 -38.35 -3.12 -7.69
CA THR A 414 -39.18 -2.93 -8.88
C THR A 414 -38.98 -1.49 -9.43
N ARG A 415 -39.08 -1.34 -10.74
CA ARG A 415 -39.07 -0.03 -11.40
C ARG A 415 -40.39 0.69 -11.20
N THR A 416 -41.50 -0.01 -11.40
CA THR A 416 -42.87 0.41 -11.09
C THR A 416 -43.63 -0.78 -10.56
N GLY A 417 -44.76 -0.52 -9.91
CA GLY A 417 -45.55 -1.58 -9.26
C GLY A 417 -44.89 -2.02 -7.95
N GLU A 418 -45.47 -3.01 -7.29
CA GLU A 418 -44.96 -3.52 -6.05
C GLU A 418 -45.09 -5.05 -5.92
N VAL A 419 -44.14 -5.63 -5.20
CA VAL A 419 -44.17 -7.04 -4.80
C VAL A 419 -44.52 -7.10 -3.32
N ARG A 420 -45.58 -7.81 -2.96
CA ARG A 420 -45.97 -7.99 -1.55
C ARG A 420 -45.79 -9.42 -1.11
N LEU A 421 -45.31 -9.62 0.08
CA LEU A 421 -45.16 -10.90 0.74
C LEU A 421 -45.99 -10.88 2.03
N ARG A 422 -47.00 -11.76 2.11
CA ARG A 422 -47.96 -11.83 3.23
C ARG A 422 -48.61 -10.47 3.56
N GLY A 423 -48.91 -9.67 2.53
CA GLY A 423 -49.54 -8.37 2.64
C GLY A 423 -48.58 -7.19 2.84
N HIS A 424 -47.27 -7.44 3.07
CA HIS A 424 -46.28 -6.40 3.24
C HIS A 424 -45.44 -6.22 1.98
N ASN A 425 -45.08 -4.96 1.64
CA ASN A 425 -44.19 -4.71 0.50
C ASN A 425 -42.81 -5.29 0.80
N VAL A 426 -42.24 -6.02 -0.16
CA VAL A 426 -40.92 -6.66 0.00
C VAL A 426 -39.82 -5.63 0.26
N ASN A 427 -39.94 -4.41 -0.27
CA ASN A 427 -38.97 -3.34 -0.05
C ASN A 427 -38.96 -2.80 1.40
N ASP A 428 -39.97 -3.09 2.18
CA ASP A 428 -40.12 -2.64 3.60
C ASP A 428 -39.82 -3.79 4.57
N LEU A 429 -39.54 -4.99 4.05
CA LEU A 429 -39.18 -6.17 4.85
C LEU A 429 -37.67 -6.20 5.12
N PRO A 430 -37.25 -6.67 6.32
CA PRO A 430 -35.86 -6.83 6.68
C PRO A 430 -35.19 -8.00 5.99
#